data_05a0f7d8c525276704c515db895196f1
#
_entry.id   05a0f7d8c525276704c515db895196f1
#
_cell.length_a   1.000
_cell.length_b   1.000
_cell.length_c   1.000
_cell.angle_alpha   90.00
_cell.angle_beta   90.00
_cell.angle_gamma   90.00
#
_symmetry.space_group_name_H-M   'P 1'
#
loop_
_entity.id
_entity.type
_entity.pdbx_description
1 polymer ?
#
loop_
_entity_poly.entity_id
_entity_poly.type
_entity_poly.pdbx_seq_one_letter_code
_entity_poly.pdbx_strand_id
1 'polypeptide(L)'
;MLGILDPKWWAGFCTAINRDDLAMDERFNTPKARNVNNKELVSELDATFLQKKRSDWLSILNQADIPCGPVNDYEAMSREPQVLENKYITSLEHPSLGDLDVVGTPIHLSETPAGPHTCAPELGQHTEEILLDIGYSWEDIESLKNTGVI
;
A
#
# COMPACT_ATOMS: atom_id res chain seq x y z
N MET A 1 3.15 5.47 -11.48
CA MET A 1 3.69 4.25 -12.15
C MET A 1 2.96 4.07 -13.48
N LEU A 2 3.64 3.64 -14.53
CA LEU A 2 3.10 3.45 -15.88
C LEU A 2 3.50 2.06 -16.38
N GLY A 3 2.56 1.31 -16.96
CA GLY A 3 2.80 -0.03 -17.49
C GLY A 3 2.46 -0.12 -18.98
N ILE A 4 3.45 -0.14 -19.84
CA ILE A 4 3.28 -0.40 -21.28
C ILE A 4 3.84 -1.79 -21.58
N LEU A 5 3.04 -2.81 -21.29
CA LEU A 5 3.46 -4.21 -21.39
C LEU A 5 3.33 -4.76 -22.82
N ASP A 6 2.40 -4.23 -23.62
CA ASP A 6 2.17 -4.66 -25.00
C ASP A 6 2.67 -3.57 -25.97
N PRO A 7 3.49 -3.93 -26.97
CA PRO A 7 3.97 -2.99 -27.99
C PRO A 7 2.87 -2.21 -28.70
N LYS A 8 1.65 -2.77 -28.81
CA LYS A 8 0.50 -2.11 -29.43
C LYS A 8 0.06 -0.83 -28.69
N TRP A 9 0.33 -0.72 -27.39
CA TRP A 9 -0.04 0.45 -26.60
C TRP A 9 0.91 1.63 -26.79
N TRP A 10 2.09 1.41 -27.39
CA TRP A 10 3.09 2.47 -27.52
C TRP A 10 2.57 3.69 -28.31
N ALA A 11 1.99 3.46 -29.48
CA ALA A 11 1.45 4.54 -30.30
C ALA A 11 0.30 5.28 -29.56
N GLY A 12 -0.66 4.55 -29.00
CA GLY A 12 -1.75 5.14 -28.21
C GLY A 12 -1.27 5.94 -27.00
N PHE A 13 -0.23 5.45 -26.31
CA PHE A 13 0.42 6.18 -25.24
C PHE A 13 1.05 7.49 -25.74
N CYS A 14 1.82 7.45 -26.83
CA CYS A 14 2.43 8.66 -27.42
C CYS A 14 1.36 9.69 -27.80
N THR A 15 0.25 9.25 -28.40
CA THR A 15 -0.87 10.13 -28.73
C THR A 15 -1.51 10.72 -27.46
N ALA A 16 -1.73 9.91 -26.43
CA ALA A 16 -2.33 10.38 -25.17
C ALA A 16 -1.50 11.46 -24.48
N ILE A 17 -0.16 11.37 -24.56
CA ILE A 17 0.73 12.40 -24.00
C ILE A 17 1.07 13.52 -24.98
N ASN A 18 0.44 13.55 -26.15
CA ASN A 18 0.66 14.51 -27.23
C ASN A 18 2.13 14.53 -27.76
N ARG A 19 2.71 13.32 -27.89
CA ARG A 19 4.08 13.09 -28.37
C ARG A 19 4.09 12.00 -29.47
N ASP A 20 3.28 12.21 -30.52
CA ASP A 20 3.24 11.30 -31.69
C ASP A 20 4.61 11.18 -32.38
N ASP A 21 5.45 12.20 -32.22
CA ASP A 21 6.84 12.22 -32.67
C ASP A 21 7.64 11.01 -32.13
N LEU A 22 7.43 10.65 -30.84
CA LEU A 22 8.14 9.52 -30.22
C LEU A 22 7.71 8.17 -30.79
N ALA A 23 6.47 8.05 -31.27
CA ALA A 23 5.99 6.82 -31.89
C ALA A 23 6.67 6.54 -33.25
N MET A 24 7.03 7.61 -33.97
CA MET A 24 7.63 7.55 -35.30
C MET A 24 9.16 7.57 -35.26
N ASP A 25 9.76 7.94 -34.12
CA ASP A 25 11.20 8.02 -33.95
C ASP A 25 11.85 6.61 -33.97
N GLU A 26 12.80 6.40 -34.85
CA GLU A 26 13.53 5.11 -35.01
C GLU A 26 14.23 4.68 -33.71
N ARG A 27 14.56 5.63 -32.83
CA ARG A 27 15.14 5.34 -31.50
C ARG A 27 14.13 4.71 -30.55
N PHE A 28 12.79 4.90 -30.79
CA PHE A 28 11.74 4.54 -29.83
C PHE A 28 10.59 3.71 -30.42
N ASN A 29 10.50 3.54 -31.72
CA ASN A 29 9.39 2.88 -32.41
C ASN A 29 9.28 1.37 -32.16
N THR A 30 10.33 0.72 -31.67
CA THR A 30 10.31 -0.70 -31.29
C THR A 30 10.72 -0.92 -29.83
N PRO A 31 10.26 -2.00 -29.18
CA PRO A 31 10.70 -2.33 -27.81
C PRO A 31 12.21 -2.45 -27.67
N LYS A 32 12.88 -3.04 -28.66
CA LYS A 32 14.35 -3.18 -28.68
C LYS A 32 15.03 -1.82 -28.76
N ALA A 33 14.55 -0.94 -29.64
CA ALA A 33 15.08 0.41 -29.79
C ALA A 33 14.90 1.23 -28.50
N ARG A 34 13.71 1.18 -27.87
CA ARG A 34 13.47 1.84 -26.58
C ARG A 34 14.39 1.35 -25.46
N ASN A 35 14.69 0.05 -25.45
CA ASN A 35 15.62 -0.50 -24.45
C ASN A 35 17.05 0.01 -24.65
N VAL A 36 17.51 0.06 -25.90
CA VAL A 36 18.84 0.57 -26.23
C VAL A 36 18.97 2.06 -25.92
N ASN A 37 17.96 2.85 -26.29
CA ASN A 37 17.93 4.31 -26.12
C ASN A 37 17.14 4.73 -24.87
N ASN A 38 17.15 3.90 -23.82
CA ASN A 38 16.33 4.11 -22.62
C ASN A 38 16.60 5.47 -21.94
N LYS A 39 17.85 5.89 -21.85
CA LYS A 39 18.21 7.15 -21.19
C LYS A 39 17.64 8.37 -21.91
N GLU A 40 17.72 8.36 -23.23
CA GLU A 40 17.16 9.43 -24.08
C GLU A 40 15.63 9.44 -23.95
N LEU A 41 15.00 8.27 -24.00
CA LEU A 41 13.55 8.15 -23.84
C LEU A 41 13.08 8.68 -22.47
N VAL A 42 13.76 8.31 -21.41
CA VAL A 42 13.43 8.81 -20.06
C VAL A 42 13.51 10.34 -20.01
N SER A 43 14.57 10.93 -20.59
CA SER A 43 14.73 12.38 -20.65
C SER A 43 13.59 13.08 -21.39
N GLU A 44 13.16 12.51 -22.54
CA GLU A 44 12.03 13.03 -23.32
C GLU A 44 10.69 12.95 -22.54
N LEU A 45 10.49 11.81 -21.88
CA LEU A 45 9.29 11.58 -21.07
C LEU A 45 9.26 12.48 -19.83
N ASP A 46 10.38 12.66 -19.14
CA ASP A 46 10.49 13.55 -17.97
C ASP A 46 10.14 14.98 -18.36
N ALA A 47 10.71 15.49 -19.48
CA ALA A 47 10.37 16.81 -19.98
C ALA A 47 8.87 16.96 -20.31
N THR A 48 8.24 15.89 -20.79
CA THR A 48 6.81 15.87 -21.09
C THR A 48 5.97 15.85 -19.82
N PHE A 49 6.28 14.96 -18.87
CA PHE A 49 5.51 14.78 -17.64
C PHE A 49 5.61 15.95 -16.68
N LEU A 50 6.69 16.75 -16.72
CA LEU A 50 6.82 17.99 -15.96
C LEU A 50 5.82 19.09 -16.37
N GLN A 51 5.18 18.98 -17.53
CA GLN A 51 4.26 20.02 -18.05
C GLN A 51 2.89 20.06 -17.35
N LYS A 52 2.50 18.99 -16.64
CA LYS A 52 1.20 18.89 -15.95
C LYS A 52 1.36 18.26 -14.57
N LYS A 53 0.33 18.41 -13.73
CA LYS A 53 0.25 17.72 -12.43
C LYS A 53 0.01 16.22 -12.62
N ARG A 54 0.43 15.44 -11.63
CA ARG A 54 0.21 13.98 -11.60
C ARG A 54 -1.26 13.60 -11.80
N SER A 55 -2.18 14.29 -11.14
CA SER A 55 -3.63 14.07 -11.28
C SER A 55 -4.12 14.20 -12.72
N ASP A 56 -3.63 15.20 -13.44
CA ASP A 56 -4.06 15.47 -14.81
C ASP A 56 -3.55 14.38 -15.75
N TRP A 57 -2.29 13.97 -15.58
CA TRP A 57 -1.71 12.86 -16.33
C TRP A 57 -2.43 11.53 -16.07
N LEU A 58 -2.78 11.22 -14.81
CA LEU A 58 -3.55 10.02 -14.49
C LEU A 58 -4.92 10.03 -15.17
N SER A 59 -5.60 11.18 -15.19
CA SER A 59 -6.88 11.32 -15.89
C SER A 59 -6.75 11.09 -17.40
N ILE A 60 -5.75 11.71 -18.03
CA ILE A 60 -5.49 11.57 -19.47
C ILE A 60 -5.17 10.11 -19.85
N LEU A 61 -4.29 9.49 -19.10
CA LEU A 61 -3.84 8.11 -19.37
C LEU A 61 -4.95 7.08 -19.13
N ASN A 62 -5.76 7.26 -18.07
CA ASN A 62 -6.92 6.40 -17.81
C ASN A 62 -7.99 6.53 -18.88
N GLN A 63 -8.24 7.75 -19.41
CA GLN A 63 -9.17 7.95 -20.53
C GLN A 63 -8.68 7.29 -21.84
N ALA A 64 -7.39 7.10 -21.98
CA ALA A 64 -6.77 6.41 -23.10
C ALA A 64 -6.57 4.89 -22.85
N ASP A 65 -7.15 4.33 -21.80
CA ASP A 65 -6.99 2.94 -21.38
C ASP A 65 -5.53 2.50 -21.20
N ILE A 66 -4.65 3.43 -20.82
CA ILE A 66 -3.25 3.14 -20.55
C ILE A 66 -3.10 2.74 -19.07
N PRO A 67 -2.60 1.53 -18.77
CA PRO A 67 -2.42 1.08 -17.39
C PRO A 67 -1.46 1.98 -16.62
N CYS A 68 -1.99 2.72 -15.67
CA CYS A 68 -1.21 3.61 -14.82
C CYS A 68 -1.83 3.72 -13.42
N GLY A 69 -1.01 4.14 -12.47
CA GLY A 69 -1.47 4.40 -11.12
C GLY A 69 -0.51 5.36 -10.38
N PRO A 70 -0.99 5.99 -9.31
CA PRO A 70 -0.14 6.81 -8.49
C PRO A 70 0.92 5.96 -7.76
N VAL A 71 2.05 6.55 -7.45
CA VAL A 71 2.94 6.06 -6.40
C VAL A 71 2.56 6.84 -5.15
N ASN A 72 1.96 6.16 -4.20
CA ASN A 72 1.48 6.74 -2.96
C ASN A 72 2.55 6.61 -1.86
N ASP A 73 2.62 7.59 -0.97
CA ASP A 73 3.25 7.45 0.33
C ASP A 73 2.30 6.71 1.30
N TYR A 74 2.76 6.47 2.52
CA TYR A 74 1.96 5.73 3.51
C TYR A 74 0.69 6.48 3.92
N GLU A 75 0.73 7.81 3.98
CA GLU A 75 -0.43 8.62 4.32
C GLU A 75 -1.50 8.55 3.21
N ALA A 76 -1.11 8.72 1.97
CA ALA A 76 -2.02 8.59 0.82
C ALA A 76 -2.54 7.15 0.67
N MET A 77 -1.70 6.15 0.91
CA MET A 77 -2.07 4.73 0.85
C MET A 77 -3.10 4.37 1.92
N SER A 78 -2.96 4.87 3.15
CA SER A 78 -3.90 4.58 4.24
C SER A 78 -5.30 5.15 4.00
N ARG A 79 -5.44 6.11 3.09
CA ARG A 79 -6.72 6.74 2.70
C ARG A 79 -7.23 6.27 1.34
N GLU A 80 -6.50 5.35 0.69
CA GLU A 80 -6.86 4.84 -0.63
C GLU A 80 -8.13 3.99 -0.55
N PRO A 81 -9.20 4.30 -1.29
CA PRO A 81 -10.48 3.59 -1.19
C PRO A 81 -10.34 2.07 -1.35
N GLN A 82 -9.50 1.60 -2.28
CA GLN A 82 -9.28 0.17 -2.51
C GLN A 82 -8.58 -0.51 -1.33
N VAL A 83 -7.70 0.20 -0.63
CA VAL A 83 -7.00 -0.30 0.58
C VAL A 83 -7.99 -0.47 1.73
N LEU A 84 -8.88 0.51 1.90
CA LEU A 84 -9.91 0.49 2.94
C LEU A 84 -11.00 -0.56 2.65
N GLU A 85 -11.50 -0.63 1.42
CA GLU A 85 -12.51 -1.61 1.00
C GLU A 85 -12.02 -3.05 1.18
N ASN A 86 -10.76 -3.31 0.87
CA ASN A 86 -10.13 -4.61 1.08
C ASN A 86 -9.70 -4.85 2.53
N LYS A 87 -9.94 -3.92 3.44
CA LYS A 87 -9.53 -4.02 4.85
C LYS A 87 -8.03 -4.29 5.04
N TYR A 88 -7.19 -3.75 4.14
CA TYR A 88 -5.73 -3.81 4.30
C TYR A 88 -5.24 -2.86 5.41
N ILE A 89 -6.05 -1.85 5.72
CA ILE A 89 -5.98 -1.05 6.94
C ILE A 89 -7.32 -1.23 7.65
N THR A 90 -7.30 -1.51 8.94
CA THR A 90 -8.46 -1.65 9.79
C THR A 90 -8.23 -0.92 11.12
N SER A 91 -9.30 -0.44 11.73
CA SER A 91 -9.21 0.26 13.01
C SER A 91 -9.52 -0.68 14.16
N LEU A 92 -8.74 -0.59 15.23
CA LEU A 92 -8.94 -1.28 16.51
C LEU A 92 -9.05 -0.24 17.63
N GLU A 93 -10.04 -0.41 18.50
CA GLU A 93 -10.18 0.41 19.70
C GLU A 93 -9.15 0.01 20.76
N HIS A 94 -8.22 0.91 21.07
CA HIS A 94 -7.24 0.71 22.13
C HIS A 94 -7.68 1.38 23.42
N PRO A 95 -7.63 0.70 24.59
CA PRO A 95 -8.19 1.21 25.84
C PRO A 95 -7.67 2.58 26.29
N SER A 96 -6.40 2.88 25.99
CA SER A 96 -5.75 4.13 26.42
C SER A 96 -5.44 5.11 25.27
N LEU A 97 -5.42 4.66 24.01
CA LEU A 97 -5.02 5.48 22.84
C LEU A 97 -6.19 5.81 21.91
N GLY A 98 -7.38 5.21 22.13
CA GLY A 98 -8.51 5.34 21.22
C GLY A 98 -8.34 4.50 19.95
N ASP A 99 -8.94 4.93 18.84
CA ASP A 99 -8.89 4.19 17.58
C ASP A 99 -7.49 4.21 16.98
N LEU A 100 -6.96 3.02 16.72
CA LEU A 100 -5.66 2.81 16.07
C LEU A 100 -5.84 2.10 14.74
N ASP A 101 -5.33 2.71 13.69
CA ASP A 101 -5.26 2.07 12.38
C ASP A 101 -4.09 1.09 12.33
N VAL A 102 -4.41 -0.16 12.04
CA VAL A 102 -3.44 -1.27 11.95
C VAL A 102 -3.50 -1.95 10.61
N VAL A 103 -2.41 -2.59 10.22
CA VAL A 103 -2.37 -3.39 8.99
C VAL A 103 -3.25 -4.63 9.16
N GLY A 104 -4.21 -4.77 8.26
CA GLY A 104 -5.11 -5.91 8.19
C GLY A 104 -4.44 -7.13 7.56
N THR A 105 -5.17 -8.24 7.56
CA THR A 105 -4.71 -9.49 6.93
C THR A 105 -5.17 -9.53 5.47
N PRO A 106 -4.26 -9.71 4.49
CA PRO A 106 -4.64 -9.76 3.08
C PRO A 106 -5.26 -11.10 2.66
N ILE A 107 -5.35 -12.07 3.58
CA ILE A 107 -5.90 -13.40 3.33
C ILE A 107 -7.34 -13.42 3.84
N HIS A 108 -8.28 -13.74 2.95
CA HIS A 108 -9.69 -13.87 3.29
C HIS A 108 -10.08 -15.34 3.31
N LEU A 109 -10.50 -15.85 4.47
CA LEU A 109 -11.01 -17.19 4.67
C LEU A 109 -12.52 -17.11 4.93
N SER A 110 -13.31 -17.89 4.18
CA SER A 110 -14.77 -17.81 4.24
C SER A 110 -15.37 -18.31 5.55
N GLU A 111 -14.80 -19.35 6.15
CA GLU A 111 -15.33 -19.99 7.36
C GLU A 111 -14.60 -19.55 8.63
N THR A 112 -13.33 -19.19 8.53
CA THR A 112 -12.49 -18.74 9.64
C THR A 112 -11.84 -17.40 9.31
N PRO A 113 -12.59 -16.28 9.37
CA PRO A 113 -12.05 -14.98 9.01
C PRO A 113 -10.79 -14.65 9.80
N ALA A 114 -9.73 -14.29 9.09
CA ALA A 114 -8.48 -13.85 9.67
C ALA A 114 -8.46 -12.32 9.79
N GLY A 115 -7.76 -11.82 10.79
CA GLY A 115 -7.57 -10.38 10.98
C GLY A 115 -7.13 -10.05 12.40
N PRO A 116 -6.74 -8.82 12.67
CA PRO A 116 -6.50 -8.35 14.02
C PRO A 116 -7.84 -8.21 14.75
N HIS A 117 -7.96 -8.85 15.91
CA HIS A 117 -9.19 -8.83 16.72
C HIS A 117 -9.02 -8.00 18.00
N THR A 118 -7.81 -7.87 18.49
CA THR A 118 -7.47 -7.15 19.72
C THR A 118 -6.19 -6.34 19.52
N CYS A 119 -6.07 -5.26 20.26
CA CYS A 119 -4.83 -4.51 20.32
C CYS A 119 -3.73 -5.30 21.02
N ALA A 120 -2.47 -4.89 20.81
CA ALA A 120 -1.37 -5.42 21.60
C ALA A 120 -1.58 -5.09 23.07
N PRO A 121 -1.34 -6.05 23.98
CA PRO A 121 -1.52 -5.80 25.41
C PRO A 121 -0.42 -4.88 25.96
N GLU A 122 -0.75 -4.13 26.98
CA GLU A 122 0.25 -3.41 27.78
C GLU A 122 1.08 -4.38 28.61
N LEU A 123 2.24 -3.93 29.05
CA LEU A 123 3.14 -4.74 29.88
C LEU A 123 2.42 -5.18 31.16
N GLY A 124 2.33 -6.49 31.37
CA GLY A 124 1.69 -7.06 32.54
C GLY A 124 0.16 -7.10 32.52
N GLN A 125 -0.50 -6.64 31.44
CA GLN A 125 -1.97 -6.54 31.35
C GLN A 125 -2.68 -7.86 31.67
N HIS A 126 -2.16 -8.99 31.28
CA HIS A 126 -2.76 -10.31 31.46
C HIS A 126 -2.05 -11.17 32.54
N THR A 127 -1.15 -10.59 33.34
CA THR A 127 -0.35 -11.35 34.32
C THR A 127 -1.23 -12.11 35.31
N GLU A 128 -2.23 -11.44 35.89
CA GLU A 128 -3.12 -12.07 36.88
C GLU A 128 -3.98 -13.16 36.25
N GLU A 129 -4.57 -12.90 35.09
CA GLU A 129 -5.39 -13.85 34.35
C GLU A 129 -4.60 -15.12 34.03
N ILE A 130 -3.38 -14.98 33.49
CA ILE A 130 -2.51 -16.10 33.16
C ILE A 130 -2.14 -16.92 34.40
N LEU A 131 -1.79 -16.24 35.51
CA LEU A 131 -1.43 -16.93 36.75
C LEU A 131 -2.63 -17.71 37.34
N LEU A 132 -3.83 -17.14 37.31
CA LEU A 132 -5.05 -17.83 37.72
C LEU A 132 -5.33 -19.06 36.83
N ASP A 133 -5.20 -18.93 35.51
CA ASP A 133 -5.44 -20.01 34.56
C ASP A 133 -4.48 -21.20 34.77
N ILE A 134 -3.25 -20.97 35.21
CA ILE A 134 -2.29 -22.02 35.52
C ILE A 134 -2.34 -22.50 36.99
N GLY A 135 -3.34 -22.00 37.76
CA GLY A 135 -3.69 -22.55 39.06
C GLY A 135 -3.13 -21.82 40.29
N TYR A 136 -2.59 -20.61 40.12
CA TYR A 136 -2.25 -19.77 41.28
C TYR A 136 -3.53 -19.21 41.91
N SER A 137 -3.51 -19.05 43.24
CA SER A 137 -4.57 -18.36 43.95
C SER A 137 -4.35 -16.85 44.01
N TRP A 138 -5.37 -16.09 44.38
CA TRP A 138 -5.24 -14.63 44.59
C TRP A 138 -4.21 -14.31 45.68
N GLU A 139 -4.12 -15.14 46.73
CA GLU A 139 -3.15 -15.01 47.80
C GLU A 139 -1.70 -15.18 47.27
N ASP A 140 -1.50 -16.13 46.38
CA ASP A 140 -0.19 -16.35 45.74
C ASP A 140 0.21 -15.16 44.87
N ILE A 141 -0.73 -14.63 44.08
CA ILE A 141 -0.51 -13.46 43.22
C ILE A 141 -0.15 -12.20 44.06
N GLU A 142 -0.89 -11.99 45.16
CA GLU A 142 -0.58 -10.90 46.06
C GLU A 142 0.80 -11.03 46.71
N SER A 143 1.19 -12.24 47.08
CA SER A 143 2.55 -12.54 47.57
C SER A 143 3.62 -12.23 46.54
N LEU A 144 3.39 -12.62 45.27
CA LEU A 144 4.34 -12.33 44.18
C LEU A 144 4.47 -10.82 43.93
N LYS A 145 3.37 -10.07 43.99
CA LYS A 145 3.41 -8.60 43.92
C LYS A 145 4.19 -7.98 45.07
N ASN A 146 3.91 -8.42 46.30
CA ASN A 146 4.56 -7.88 47.48
C ASN A 146 6.07 -8.16 47.53
N THR A 147 6.52 -9.24 46.90
CA THR A 147 7.93 -9.59 46.77
C THR A 147 8.61 -9.00 45.54
N GLY A 148 7.86 -8.28 44.67
CA GLY A 148 8.37 -7.63 43.47
C GLY A 148 8.78 -8.62 42.37
N VAL A 149 8.17 -9.80 42.34
CA VAL A 149 8.36 -10.78 41.27
C VAL A 149 7.52 -10.42 40.04
N ILE A 150 6.34 -9.86 40.24
CA ILE A 150 5.41 -9.35 39.21
C ILE A 150 4.95 -7.95 39.54
#